data_a7141127b48b24504b2ed8d0df6b0fbc
#
_entry.id   a7141127b48b24504b2ed8d0df6b0fbc
#
_cell.length_a   1.000
_cell.length_b   1.000
_cell.length_c   1.000
_cell.angle_alpha   90.00
_cell.angle_beta   90.00
_cell.angle_gamma   90.00
#
_symmetry.space_group_name_H-M   'P 1'
#
loop_
_entity.id
_entity.type
_entity.pdbx_description
1 polymer ?
#
loop_
_entity_poly.entity_id
_entity_poly.type
_entity_poly.pdbx_seq_one_letter_code
_entity_poly.pdbx_strand_id
1 'polypeptide(L)'
;MDLKPAIGTKVYYTLDGTTPDERSRVYDKPFVVELKQDETVELKTVVANSVGRKSVVYVATLVRKEMMQAVEPQSKMTGKTPGVNYSLYVPSNAYAQDTPPQKGESRSIDLQQFAQRIDPTKTFGVTFEGYINIAVDGIYNFQIDSTNDRQLTIDGQTLIDEAGTKERAIKSVVVPLKAGWHKIAMHYDHREGEMFFRVRYGLKGQGLTRIGGGELVH
;
A
#
# COMPACT_ATOMS: atom_id res chain seq x y z
N MET A 1 17.99 -9.28 -10.60
CA MET A 1 18.58 -8.17 -9.82
C MET A 1 19.47 -7.34 -10.75
N ASP A 2 19.22 -6.06 -10.84
CA ASP A 2 20.04 -5.12 -11.63
C ASP A 2 20.49 -4.00 -10.67
N LEU A 3 21.81 -3.95 -10.41
CA LEU A 3 22.46 -2.89 -9.64
C LEU A 3 23.07 -1.93 -10.67
N LYS A 4 22.90 -0.63 -10.48
CA LYS A 4 23.43 0.38 -11.40
C LYS A 4 24.64 1.11 -10.77
N PRO A 5 25.83 0.51 -10.76
CA PRO A 5 26.99 1.13 -10.16
C PRO A 5 27.42 2.38 -10.95
N ALA A 6 27.96 3.36 -10.25
CA ALA A 6 28.60 4.49 -10.91
C ALA A 6 29.88 4.06 -11.65
N ILE A 7 30.20 4.76 -12.73
CA ILE A 7 31.43 4.49 -13.52
C ILE A 7 32.66 4.56 -12.60
N GLY A 8 33.56 3.58 -12.76
CA GLY A 8 34.80 3.49 -11.97
C GLY A 8 34.62 2.94 -10.55
N THR A 9 33.46 2.38 -10.22
CA THR A 9 33.23 1.72 -8.95
C THR A 9 33.08 0.21 -9.12
N LYS A 10 33.41 -0.55 -8.05
CA LYS A 10 33.10 -1.98 -7.91
C LYS A 10 32.02 -2.16 -6.84
N VAL A 11 31.04 -3.02 -7.11
CA VAL A 11 30.05 -3.39 -6.11
C VAL A 11 30.30 -4.82 -5.67
N TYR A 12 30.65 -4.98 -4.39
CA TYR A 12 30.72 -6.30 -3.74
C TYR A 12 29.37 -6.63 -3.12
N TYR A 13 28.94 -7.89 -3.21
CA TYR A 13 27.66 -8.30 -2.66
C TYR A 13 27.67 -9.69 -2.06
N THR A 14 26.75 -9.92 -1.11
CA THR A 14 26.44 -11.20 -0.50
C THR A 14 24.93 -11.43 -0.49
N LEU A 15 24.51 -12.70 -0.42
CA LEU A 15 23.10 -13.13 -0.33
C LEU A 15 22.88 -14.03 0.89
N ASP A 16 23.90 -14.23 1.72
CA ASP A 16 23.92 -15.11 2.90
C ASP A 16 23.89 -14.35 4.23
N GLY A 17 23.62 -13.02 4.18
CA GLY A 17 23.55 -12.16 5.34
C GLY A 17 24.92 -11.68 5.86
N THR A 18 26.03 -12.16 5.31
CA THR A 18 27.37 -11.68 5.69
C THR A 18 27.63 -10.26 5.15
N THR A 19 28.55 -9.53 5.78
CA THR A 19 28.95 -8.21 5.28
C THR A 19 29.90 -8.37 4.09
N PRO A 20 29.62 -7.76 2.93
CA PRO A 20 30.49 -7.85 1.76
C PRO A 20 31.86 -7.24 2.00
N ASP A 21 32.89 -7.95 1.54
CA ASP A 21 34.29 -7.51 1.53
C ASP A 21 34.92 -7.74 0.14
N GLU A 22 36.23 -7.59 0.03
CA GLU A 22 36.99 -7.76 -1.24
C GLU A 22 37.02 -9.20 -1.76
N ARG A 23 36.66 -10.18 -0.94
CA ARG A 23 36.56 -11.61 -1.27
C ARG A 23 35.15 -11.97 -1.73
N SER A 24 34.20 -11.09 -1.50
CA SER A 24 32.79 -11.30 -1.88
C SER A 24 32.62 -11.20 -3.39
N ARG A 25 31.46 -11.67 -3.87
CA ARG A 25 31.12 -11.59 -5.29
C ARG A 25 31.12 -10.14 -5.77
N VAL A 26 31.67 -9.92 -6.95
CA VAL A 26 31.65 -8.62 -7.63
C VAL A 26 30.47 -8.60 -8.60
N TYR A 27 29.68 -7.55 -8.58
CA TYR A 27 28.62 -7.36 -9.55
C TYR A 27 29.21 -6.89 -10.89
N ASP A 28 28.95 -7.64 -11.94
CA ASP A 28 29.38 -7.35 -13.33
C ASP A 28 28.19 -7.19 -14.28
N LYS A 29 27.11 -7.92 -14.03
CA LYS A 29 25.91 -7.93 -14.89
C LYS A 29 24.67 -8.32 -14.07
N PRO A 30 23.46 -8.03 -14.58
CA PRO A 30 22.23 -8.48 -13.95
C PRO A 30 22.20 -9.99 -13.73
N PHE A 31 21.71 -10.42 -12.56
CA PHE A 31 21.57 -11.83 -12.20
C PHE A 31 20.22 -12.13 -11.56
N VAL A 32 19.81 -13.39 -11.62
CA VAL A 32 18.58 -13.88 -11.00
C VAL A 32 18.90 -14.38 -9.59
N VAL A 33 18.07 -14.01 -8.63
CA VAL A 33 18.03 -14.62 -7.29
C VAL A 33 16.81 -15.53 -7.26
N GLU A 34 17.03 -16.84 -7.24
CA GLU A 34 15.97 -17.82 -7.12
C GLU A 34 15.57 -17.94 -5.66
N LEU A 35 14.29 -17.77 -5.38
CA LEU A 35 13.71 -17.87 -4.05
C LEU A 35 12.54 -18.85 -4.09
N LYS A 36 12.37 -19.63 -3.03
CA LYS A 36 11.16 -20.40 -2.78
C LYS A 36 10.04 -19.46 -2.34
N GLN A 37 8.80 -19.94 -2.39
CA GLN A 37 7.65 -19.24 -1.84
C GLN A 37 7.92 -18.79 -0.40
N ASP A 38 7.67 -17.52 -0.11
CA ASP A 38 7.88 -16.87 1.20
C ASP A 38 9.33 -16.88 1.72
N GLU A 39 10.27 -17.36 0.92
CA GLU A 39 11.70 -17.28 1.26
C GLU A 39 12.15 -15.81 1.24
N THR A 40 12.97 -15.49 2.22
CA THR A 40 13.55 -14.15 2.38
C THR A 40 15.08 -14.24 2.32
N VAL A 41 15.69 -13.40 1.49
CA VAL A 41 17.14 -13.26 1.38
C VAL A 41 17.53 -11.81 1.59
N GLU A 42 18.56 -11.57 2.37
CA GLU A 42 19.18 -10.25 2.49
C GLU A 42 20.28 -10.10 1.44
N LEU A 43 20.08 -9.20 0.47
CA LEU A 43 21.14 -8.72 -0.38
C LEU A 43 21.86 -7.61 0.34
N LYS A 44 23.14 -7.81 0.70
CA LYS A 44 24.01 -6.76 1.19
C LYS A 44 24.99 -6.33 0.11
N THR A 45 25.23 -5.03 0.00
CA THR A 45 26.17 -4.47 -0.98
C THR A 45 27.08 -3.44 -0.36
N VAL A 46 28.33 -3.41 -0.85
CA VAL A 46 29.33 -2.37 -0.56
C VAL A 46 29.91 -1.89 -1.88
N VAL A 47 29.92 -0.59 -2.07
CA VAL A 47 30.52 0.05 -3.26
C VAL A 47 31.95 0.49 -2.90
N ALA A 48 32.92 0.09 -3.70
CA ALA A 48 34.30 0.56 -3.60
C ALA A 48 34.67 1.40 -4.82
N ASN A 49 35.31 2.54 -4.60
CA ASN A 49 35.84 3.38 -5.68
C ASN A 49 37.25 2.94 -6.10
N SER A 50 37.80 3.60 -7.13
CA SER A 50 39.10 3.28 -7.70
C SER A 50 40.29 3.44 -6.72
N VAL A 51 40.12 4.21 -5.63
CA VAL A 51 41.16 4.40 -4.60
C VAL A 51 40.91 3.54 -3.35
N GLY A 52 40.00 2.56 -3.44
CA GLY A 52 39.75 1.59 -2.37
C GLY A 52 38.83 2.08 -1.23
N ARG A 53 38.28 3.30 -1.32
CA ARG A 53 37.29 3.76 -0.32
C ARG A 53 35.97 3.02 -0.51
N LYS A 54 35.40 2.55 0.61
CA LYS A 54 34.16 1.78 0.65
C LYS A 54 33.00 2.64 1.16
N SER A 55 31.80 2.37 0.62
CA SER A 55 30.54 2.91 1.16
C SER A 55 30.17 2.23 2.48
N VAL A 56 29.11 2.73 3.11
CA VAL A 56 28.35 1.95 4.12
C VAL A 56 27.75 0.71 3.44
N VAL A 57 27.36 -0.27 4.26
CA VAL A 57 26.63 -1.44 3.77
C VAL A 57 25.20 -1.03 3.45
N TYR A 58 24.78 -1.28 2.22
CA TYR A 58 23.37 -1.17 1.83
C TYR A 58 22.73 -2.55 1.94
N VAL A 59 21.55 -2.60 2.54
CA VAL A 59 20.78 -3.84 2.73
C VAL A 59 19.47 -3.73 1.98
N ALA A 60 19.15 -4.77 1.21
CA ALA A 60 17.85 -4.93 0.56
C ALA A 60 17.30 -6.31 0.87
N THR A 61 16.10 -6.37 1.41
CA THR A 61 15.39 -7.62 1.66
C THR A 61 14.65 -8.03 0.39
N LEU A 62 14.96 -9.22 -0.10
CA LEU A 62 14.30 -9.87 -1.22
C LEU A 62 13.36 -10.94 -0.66
N VAL A 63 12.11 -10.92 -1.08
CA VAL A 63 11.13 -11.94 -0.69
C VAL A 63 10.31 -12.34 -1.91
N ARG A 64 10.06 -13.64 -2.07
CA ARG A 64 9.14 -14.15 -3.09
C ARG A 64 7.76 -14.30 -2.45
N LYS A 65 6.81 -13.50 -2.93
CA LYS A 65 5.40 -13.60 -2.56
C LYS A 65 4.59 -14.09 -3.74
N GLU A 66 3.54 -14.89 -3.46
CA GLU A 66 2.55 -15.23 -4.45
C GLU A 66 1.69 -13.99 -4.77
N MET A 67 1.30 -13.86 -6.04
CA MET A 67 0.39 -12.80 -6.43
C MET A 67 -1.04 -13.14 -6.00
N MET A 68 -1.71 -12.20 -5.35
CA MET A 68 -3.14 -12.31 -5.07
C MET A 68 -3.91 -12.41 -6.40
N GLN A 69 -4.76 -13.42 -6.50
CA GLN A 69 -5.54 -13.67 -7.71
C GLN A 69 -6.71 -12.67 -7.78
N ALA A 70 -6.99 -12.22 -9.00
CA ALA A 70 -8.18 -11.40 -9.23
C ALA A 70 -9.44 -12.19 -8.88
N VAL A 71 -10.42 -11.52 -8.31
CA VAL A 71 -11.73 -12.08 -8.00
C VAL A 71 -12.72 -11.58 -9.05
N GLU A 72 -13.60 -12.48 -9.53
CA GLU A 72 -14.72 -12.04 -10.33
C GLU A 72 -15.70 -11.27 -9.44
N PRO A 73 -16.03 -10.02 -9.76
CA PRO A 73 -17.10 -9.33 -9.08
C PRO A 73 -18.35 -10.19 -9.15
N GLN A 74 -18.97 -10.49 -8.00
CA GLN A 74 -20.09 -11.42 -7.94
C GLN A 74 -21.10 -11.15 -9.05
N SER A 75 -21.61 -12.21 -9.68
CA SER A 75 -22.47 -12.19 -10.88
C SER A 75 -23.78 -11.37 -10.78
N LYS A 76 -24.09 -10.81 -9.63
CA LYS A 76 -25.16 -9.80 -9.44
C LYS A 76 -24.78 -8.39 -9.84
N MET A 77 -23.52 -8.12 -10.21
CA MET A 77 -23.08 -6.84 -10.76
C MET A 77 -23.35 -6.74 -12.27
N THR A 78 -24.59 -7.03 -12.69
CA THR A 78 -25.11 -6.62 -13.99
C THR A 78 -25.29 -5.10 -13.96
N GLY A 79 -24.26 -4.36 -14.36
CA GLY A 79 -24.22 -2.91 -14.31
C GLY A 79 -23.24 -2.42 -13.23
N LYS A 80 -21.92 -2.63 -13.47
CA LYS A 80 -20.88 -2.08 -12.60
C LYS A 80 -21.05 -0.58 -12.48
N THR A 81 -21.43 -0.09 -11.32
CA THR A 81 -21.52 1.34 -11.04
C THR A 81 -20.11 1.84 -10.67
N PRO A 82 -19.57 2.88 -11.33
CA PRO A 82 -18.28 3.44 -10.99
C PRO A 82 -18.26 4.00 -9.57
N GLY A 83 -17.26 3.59 -8.78
CA GLY A 83 -17.06 4.06 -7.41
C GLY A 83 -17.06 2.96 -6.37
N VAL A 84 -17.42 3.32 -5.14
CA VAL A 84 -17.48 2.44 -3.97
C VAL A 84 -18.75 2.72 -3.17
N ASN A 85 -19.22 1.72 -2.44
CA ASN A 85 -20.20 1.93 -1.38
C ASN A 85 -19.52 2.53 -0.16
N TYR A 86 -20.21 3.38 0.58
CA TYR A 86 -19.74 3.84 1.89
C TYR A 86 -20.77 3.61 2.99
N SER A 87 -20.26 3.46 4.20
CA SER A 87 -21.01 3.50 5.45
C SER A 87 -20.39 4.57 6.34
N LEU A 88 -21.10 5.69 6.56
CA LEU A 88 -20.68 6.81 7.39
C LEU A 88 -21.38 6.73 8.74
N TYR A 89 -20.62 6.61 9.80
CA TYR A 89 -21.08 6.62 11.18
C TYR A 89 -20.78 7.98 11.82
N VAL A 90 -21.81 8.72 12.18
CA VAL A 90 -21.72 9.99 12.89
C VAL A 90 -22.55 9.87 14.16
N PRO A 91 -21.93 9.71 15.34
CA PRO A 91 -22.67 9.61 16.60
C PRO A 91 -23.52 10.86 16.86
N SER A 92 -24.75 10.71 17.23
CA SER A 92 -25.64 11.84 17.59
C SER A 92 -25.19 12.55 18.88
N ASN A 93 -24.50 11.83 19.75
CA ASN A 93 -23.83 12.36 20.96
C ASN A 93 -22.72 11.40 21.39
N ALA A 94 -21.91 11.78 22.38
CA ALA A 94 -20.76 11.00 22.87
C ALA A 94 -21.11 9.60 23.43
N TYR A 95 -22.39 9.32 23.66
CA TYR A 95 -22.89 8.06 24.25
C TYR A 95 -23.69 7.22 23.25
N ALA A 96 -23.93 7.71 22.02
CA ALA A 96 -24.73 7.02 21.01
C ALA A 96 -23.92 5.92 20.31
N GLN A 97 -23.84 4.75 20.94
CA GLN A 97 -23.15 3.59 20.35
C GLN A 97 -23.96 2.87 19.26
N ASP A 98 -25.28 3.11 19.19
CA ASP A 98 -26.21 2.39 18.29
C ASP A 98 -26.76 3.26 17.15
N THR A 99 -26.13 4.38 16.80
CA THR A 99 -26.56 5.18 15.64
C THR A 99 -26.29 4.40 14.36
N PRO A 100 -27.33 4.05 13.57
CA PRO A 100 -27.08 3.31 12.33
C PRO A 100 -26.28 4.15 11.33
N PRO A 101 -25.35 3.53 10.56
CA PRO A 101 -24.56 4.27 9.60
C PRO A 101 -25.42 4.78 8.45
N GLN A 102 -25.09 5.98 7.97
CA GLN A 102 -25.60 6.51 6.72
C GLN A 102 -24.88 5.81 5.56
N LYS A 103 -25.63 5.12 4.71
CA LYS A 103 -25.09 4.39 3.55
C LYS A 103 -25.31 5.16 2.25
N GLY A 104 -24.43 4.96 1.29
CA GLY A 104 -24.53 5.53 -0.03
C GLY A 104 -23.34 5.14 -0.91
N GLU A 105 -23.23 5.82 -2.03
CA GLU A 105 -22.23 5.56 -3.06
C GLU A 105 -21.28 6.76 -3.19
N SER A 106 -20.03 6.50 -3.54
CA SER A 106 -18.99 7.50 -3.77
C SER A 106 -18.17 7.15 -4.99
N ARG A 107 -17.80 8.14 -5.78
CA ARG A 107 -16.89 7.96 -6.93
C ARG A 107 -15.42 7.81 -6.54
N SER A 108 -15.07 8.13 -5.31
CA SER A 108 -13.69 8.10 -4.82
C SER A 108 -13.62 7.74 -3.35
N ILE A 109 -12.44 7.33 -2.91
CA ILE A 109 -12.13 7.07 -1.50
C ILE A 109 -11.54 8.36 -0.91
N ASP A 110 -12.41 9.31 -0.53
CA ASP A 110 -12.03 10.56 0.14
C ASP A 110 -13.13 11.08 1.06
N LEU A 111 -12.82 12.07 1.89
CA LEU A 111 -13.74 12.65 2.86
C LEU A 111 -14.46 13.92 2.36
N GLN A 112 -14.10 14.48 1.22
CA GLN A 112 -14.64 15.76 0.74
C GLN A 112 -16.15 15.72 0.55
N GLN A 113 -16.69 14.58 0.09
CA GLN A 113 -18.12 14.38 -0.10
C GLN A 113 -18.95 14.47 1.19
N PHE A 114 -18.29 14.33 2.34
CA PHE A 114 -18.94 14.38 3.66
C PHE A 114 -18.82 15.75 4.35
N ALA A 115 -18.14 16.72 3.74
CA ALA A 115 -17.79 18.00 4.38
C ALA A 115 -18.99 18.74 5.00
N GLN A 116 -20.20 18.56 4.47
CA GLN A 116 -21.44 19.15 5.03
C GLN A 116 -22.17 18.25 6.05
N ARG A 117 -21.70 17.01 6.21
CA ARG A 117 -22.36 15.98 7.05
C ARG A 117 -21.52 15.59 8.27
N ILE A 118 -20.24 15.93 8.28
CA ILE A 118 -19.31 15.65 9.37
C ILE A 118 -18.90 16.96 10.03
N ASP A 119 -18.77 16.92 11.34
CA ASP A 119 -18.14 17.97 12.13
C ASP A 119 -16.71 17.52 12.45
N PRO A 120 -15.67 18.20 11.96
CA PRO A 120 -14.29 17.77 12.18
C PRO A 120 -13.84 17.87 13.65
N THR A 121 -14.65 18.49 14.51
CA THR A 121 -14.41 18.53 15.95
C THR A 121 -15.02 17.35 16.70
N LYS A 122 -15.75 16.48 15.99
CA LYS A 122 -16.44 15.33 16.57
C LYS A 122 -15.93 14.01 15.99
N THR A 123 -16.07 12.97 16.76
CA THR A 123 -15.78 11.61 16.32
C THR A 123 -16.73 11.16 15.21
N PHE A 124 -16.21 10.56 14.16
CA PHE A 124 -16.98 9.85 13.14
C PHE A 124 -16.13 8.73 12.55
N GLY A 125 -16.78 7.76 11.94
CA GLY A 125 -16.12 6.67 11.19
C GLY A 125 -16.69 6.56 9.78
N VAL A 126 -15.87 6.14 8.83
CA VAL A 126 -16.31 5.82 7.49
C VAL A 126 -15.64 4.55 6.98
N THR A 127 -16.44 3.68 6.36
CA THR A 127 -15.95 2.52 5.62
C THR A 127 -16.32 2.69 4.16
N PHE A 128 -15.36 2.45 3.26
CA PHE A 128 -15.55 2.37 1.82
C PHE A 128 -15.36 0.92 1.38
N GLU A 129 -16.23 0.40 0.55
CA GLU A 129 -16.18 -0.97 0.04
C GLU A 129 -16.51 -1.01 -1.45
N GLY A 130 -15.72 -1.77 -2.19
CA GLY A 130 -15.89 -1.94 -3.63
C GLY A 130 -14.84 -2.85 -4.22
N TYR A 131 -14.60 -2.67 -5.51
CA TYR A 131 -13.55 -3.37 -6.24
C TYR A 131 -12.64 -2.38 -6.94
N ILE A 132 -11.34 -2.65 -6.96
CA ILE A 132 -10.34 -1.92 -7.71
C ILE A 132 -9.87 -2.75 -8.90
N ASN A 133 -9.82 -2.13 -10.09
CA ASN A 133 -9.28 -2.77 -11.29
C ASN A 133 -7.77 -2.60 -11.34
N ILE A 134 -7.06 -3.70 -11.36
CA ILE A 134 -5.62 -3.78 -11.55
C ILE A 134 -5.35 -4.05 -13.03
N ALA A 135 -4.72 -3.10 -13.72
CA ALA A 135 -4.58 -3.15 -15.17
C ALA A 135 -3.58 -4.20 -15.67
N VAL A 136 -2.53 -4.46 -14.92
CA VAL A 136 -1.46 -5.42 -15.28
C VAL A 136 -0.96 -6.16 -14.06
N ASP A 137 -0.46 -7.38 -14.25
CA ASP A 137 0.23 -8.14 -13.21
C ASP A 137 1.41 -7.33 -12.65
N GLY A 138 1.55 -7.23 -11.34
CA GLY A 138 2.68 -6.51 -10.78
C GLY A 138 2.67 -6.36 -9.27
N ILE A 139 3.69 -5.71 -8.77
CA ILE A 139 3.79 -5.32 -7.37
C ILE A 139 3.26 -3.89 -7.24
N TYR A 140 2.17 -3.72 -6.53
CA TYR A 140 1.53 -2.44 -6.30
C TYR A 140 1.88 -1.89 -4.92
N ASN A 141 2.09 -0.59 -4.85
CA ASN A 141 2.23 0.13 -3.60
C ASN A 141 0.90 0.82 -3.29
N PHE A 142 0.33 0.53 -2.14
CA PHE A 142 -0.80 1.27 -1.56
C PHE A 142 -0.28 2.14 -0.43
N GLN A 143 -0.71 3.38 -0.41
CA GLN A 143 -0.28 4.37 0.57
C GLN A 143 -1.49 5.09 1.16
N ILE A 144 -1.56 5.11 2.48
CA ILE A 144 -2.50 5.94 3.24
C ILE A 144 -1.71 7.02 3.95
N ASP A 145 -2.07 8.27 3.69
CA ASP A 145 -1.59 9.46 4.39
C ASP A 145 -2.78 10.01 5.18
N SER A 146 -2.78 9.82 6.47
CA SER A 146 -3.92 10.20 7.31
C SER A 146 -3.52 10.52 8.74
N THR A 147 -4.40 11.23 9.42
CA THR A 147 -4.50 11.31 10.88
C THR A 147 -5.42 10.19 11.36
N ASN A 148 -5.38 9.88 12.65
CA ASN A 148 -6.26 8.91 13.33
C ASN A 148 -6.21 7.46 12.76
N ASP A 149 -7.22 6.66 13.08
CA ASP A 149 -7.23 5.23 12.79
C ASP A 149 -7.48 4.96 11.30
N ARG A 150 -6.82 3.94 10.77
CA ARG A 150 -6.92 3.56 9.36
C ARG A 150 -6.71 2.08 9.13
N GLN A 151 -7.50 1.50 8.26
CA GLN A 151 -7.34 0.12 7.84
C GLN A 151 -7.53 0.00 6.33
N LEU A 152 -6.69 -0.83 5.70
CA LEU A 152 -6.82 -1.25 4.30
C LEU A 152 -6.90 -2.76 4.24
N THR A 153 -7.91 -3.24 3.53
CA THR A 153 -8.09 -4.66 3.23
C THR A 153 -8.19 -4.86 1.73
N ILE A 154 -7.44 -5.82 1.19
CA ILE A 154 -7.54 -6.27 -0.21
C ILE A 154 -7.86 -7.76 -0.20
N ASP A 155 -8.91 -8.18 -0.92
CA ASP A 155 -9.39 -9.57 -1.03
C ASP A 155 -9.54 -10.27 0.33
N GLY A 156 -9.99 -9.53 1.34
CA GLY A 156 -10.17 -10.02 2.70
C GLY A 156 -8.90 -10.07 3.55
N GLN A 157 -7.74 -9.78 2.99
CA GLN A 157 -6.50 -9.68 3.74
C GLN A 157 -6.28 -8.24 4.24
N THR A 158 -6.21 -8.05 5.54
CA THR A 158 -5.85 -6.76 6.15
C THR A 158 -4.35 -6.51 5.95
N LEU A 159 -4.04 -5.42 5.27
CA LEU A 159 -2.69 -5.05 4.86
C LEU A 159 -2.13 -3.87 5.66
N ILE A 160 -2.99 -2.95 6.05
CA ILE A 160 -2.70 -1.86 6.97
C ILE A 160 -3.78 -1.90 8.04
N ASP A 161 -3.36 -1.89 9.31
CA ASP A 161 -4.24 -1.81 10.46
C ASP A 161 -3.53 -0.99 11.54
N GLU A 162 -3.95 0.24 11.69
CA GLU A 162 -3.38 1.16 12.65
C GLU A 162 -4.47 1.88 13.42
N ALA A 163 -4.61 1.50 14.68
CA ALA A 163 -5.52 2.10 15.63
C ALA A 163 -4.77 3.05 16.58
N GLY A 164 -5.44 4.10 17.00
CA GLY A 164 -5.00 4.99 18.06
C GLY A 164 -3.97 6.06 17.68
N THR A 165 -3.66 6.25 16.40
CA THR A 165 -2.74 7.30 15.95
C THR A 165 -3.46 8.63 15.79
N LYS A 166 -3.11 9.64 16.61
CA LYS A 166 -3.64 11.01 16.47
C LYS A 166 -2.84 11.85 15.49
N GLU A 167 -1.56 11.55 15.34
CA GLU A 167 -0.65 12.28 14.46
C GLU A 167 -0.79 11.82 13.01
N ARG A 168 -0.60 12.76 12.09
CA ARG A 168 -0.54 12.46 10.67
C ARG A 168 0.67 11.59 10.38
N ALA A 169 0.43 10.47 9.73
CA ALA A 169 1.47 9.55 9.30
C ALA A 169 1.16 8.96 7.92
N ILE A 170 2.22 8.64 7.20
CA ILE A 170 2.14 7.93 5.92
C ILE A 170 2.45 6.47 6.16
N LYS A 171 1.51 5.60 5.78
CA LYS A 171 1.72 4.16 5.77
C LYS A 171 1.65 3.63 4.36
N SER A 172 2.58 2.74 4.05
CA SER A 172 2.67 2.11 2.73
C SER A 172 2.80 0.61 2.88
N VAL A 173 2.14 -0.11 1.99
CA VAL A 173 2.26 -1.56 1.86
C VAL A 173 2.45 -1.91 0.39
N VAL A 174 3.29 -2.90 0.12
CA VAL A 174 3.48 -3.45 -1.23
C VAL A 174 2.78 -4.79 -1.35
N VAL A 175 2.00 -4.94 -2.40
CA VAL A 175 1.14 -6.10 -2.64
C VAL A 175 1.35 -6.61 -4.05
N PRO A 176 1.70 -7.89 -4.25
CA PRO A 176 1.73 -8.50 -5.58
C PRO A 176 0.31 -8.87 -6.01
N LEU A 177 -0.18 -8.24 -7.09
CA LEU A 177 -1.53 -8.42 -7.60
C LEU A 177 -1.52 -8.91 -9.05
N LYS A 178 -2.40 -9.83 -9.38
CA LYS A 178 -2.76 -10.18 -10.76
C LYS A 178 -3.63 -9.08 -11.37
N ALA A 179 -3.58 -8.96 -12.69
CA ALA A 179 -4.52 -8.10 -13.43
C ALA A 179 -5.96 -8.58 -13.21
N GLY A 180 -6.88 -7.64 -13.09
CA GLY A 180 -8.29 -7.89 -12.87
C GLY A 180 -8.85 -7.16 -11.65
N TRP A 181 -10.01 -7.60 -11.19
CA TRP A 181 -10.71 -6.98 -10.08
C TRP A 181 -10.27 -7.54 -8.74
N HIS A 182 -10.02 -6.67 -7.78
CA HIS A 182 -9.71 -7.01 -6.39
C HIS A 182 -10.67 -6.32 -5.46
N LYS A 183 -11.22 -7.05 -4.49
CA LYS A 183 -12.08 -6.44 -3.47
C LYS A 183 -11.25 -5.51 -2.61
N ILE A 184 -11.69 -4.26 -2.45
CA ILE A 184 -11.04 -3.26 -1.59
C ILE A 184 -12.00 -2.82 -0.50
N ALA A 185 -11.50 -2.76 0.72
CA ALA A 185 -12.18 -2.08 1.82
C ALA A 185 -11.20 -1.14 2.52
N MET A 186 -11.69 0.07 2.81
CA MET A 186 -10.96 1.10 3.52
C MET A 186 -11.78 1.57 4.70
N HIS A 187 -11.18 1.60 5.88
CA HIS A 187 -11.79 2.15 7.07
C HIS A 187 -10.97 3.33 7.61
N TYR A 188 -11.65 4.37 8.06
CA TYR A 188 -11.08 5.53 8.70
C TYR A 188 -11.96 5.97 9.86
N ASP A 189 -11.38 6.10 11.05
CA ASP A 189 -12.02 6.69 12.21
C ASP A 189 -11.34 8.00 12.56
N HIS A 190 -12.12 9.07 12.62
CA HIS A 190 -11.71 10.35 13.16
C HIS A 190 -12.13 10.45 14.62
N ARG A 191 -11.22 10.79 15.51
CA ARG A 191 -11.48 10.95 16.93
C ARG A 191 -11.38 12.40 17.37
N GLU A 192 -10.28 13.04 17.06
CA GLU A 192 -9.98 14.42 17.42
C GLU A 192 -8.79 14.98 16.61
N GLY A 193 -8.63 16.30 16.62
CA GLY A 193 -7.50 16.96 15.99
C GLY A 193 -7.70 17.28 14.50
N GLU A 194 -6.60 17.39 13.78
CA GLU A 194 -6.65 17.63 12.34
C GLU A 194 -7.29 16.44 11.62
N MET A 195 -8.20 16.72 10.71
CA MET A 195 -8.79 15.71 9.84
C MET A 195 -8.02 15.67 8.52
N PHE A 196 -7.31 14.58 8.27
CA PHE A 196 -6.61 14.35 7.03
C PHE A 196 -6.70 12.89 6.62
N PHE A 197 -7.12 12.64 5.36
CA PHE A 197 -7.22 11.30 4.81
C PHE A 197 -6.99 11.33 3.31
N ARG A 198 -5.99 10.60 2.83
CA ARG A 198 -5.65 10.47 1.42
C ARG A 198 -5.14 9.07 1.12
N VAL A 199 -5.73 8.44 0.13
CA VAL A 199 -5.32 7.11 -0.34
C VAL A 199 -4.75 7.22 -1.75
N ARG A 200 -3.62 6.58 -1.95
CA ARG A 200 -2.93 6.51 -3.24
C ARG A 200 -2.48 5.09 -3.53
N TYR A 201 -2.36 4.77 -4.80
CA TYR A 201 -1.78 3.50 -5.23
C TYR A 201 -1.02 3.67 -6.55
N GLY A 202 -0.25 2.66 -6.92
CA GLY A 202 0.45 2.62 -8.20
C GLY A 202 1.39 1.42 -8.30
N LEU A 203 1.78 1.08 -9.51
CA LEU A 203 2.75 0.03 -9.76
C LEU A 203 4.10 0.44 -9.14
N LYS A 204 4.76 -0.49 -8.46
CA LYS A 204 6.05 -0.24 -7.81
C LYS A 204 7.08 0.28 -8.83
N GLY A 205 7.71 1.39 -8.49
CA GLY A 205 8.64 2.09 -9.39
C GLY A 205 8.00 3.14 -10.29
N GLN A 206 6.67 3.30 -10.23
CA GLN A 206 5.92 4.38 -10.88
C GLN A 206 5.36 5.36 -9.85
N GLY A 207 4.84 6.49 -10.32
CA GLY A 207 4.18 7.48 -9.45
C GLY A 207 2.91 6.92 -8.82
N LEU A 208 2.58 7.40 -7.60
CA LEU A 208 1.33 7.06 -6.94
C LEU A 208 0.22 8.03 -7.33
N THR A 209 -0.93 7.52 -7.72
CA THR A 209 -2.15 8.26 -8.03
C THR A 209 -3.21 8.09 -6.94
N ARG A 210 -4.16 9.01 -6.84
CA ARG A 210 -5.33 8.83 -5.95
C ARG A 210 -6.20 7.68 -6.48
N ILE A 211 -6.77 6.92 -5.56
CA ILE A 211 -7.75 5.91 -5.91
C ILE A 211 -9.10 6.59 -6.17
N GLY A 212 -9.64 6.41 -7.38
CA GLY A 212 -10.93 6.99 -7.74
C GLY A 212 -11.20 6.88 -9.24
N GLY A 213 -12.39 7.28 -9.67
CA GLY A 213 -12.77 7.25 -11.08
C GLY A 213 -13.03 5.86 -11.63
N GLY A 214 -12.51 5.60 -12.83
CA GLY A 214 -12.81 4.36 -13.58
C GLY A 214 -12.16 3.09 -13.04
N GLU A 215 -11.22 3.19 -12.10
CA GLU A 215 -10.59 2.03 -11.46
C GLU A 215 -11.47 1.39 -10.38
N LEU A 216 -12.49 2.08 -9.89
CA LEU A 216 -13.37 1.60 -8.83
C LEU A 216 -14.75 1.25 -9.37
N VAL A 217 -15.31 0.13 -8.87
CA VAL A 217 -16.71 -0.25 -9.09
C VAL A 217 -17.30 -0.89 -7.82
N HIS A 218 -18.64 -0.86 -7.72
CA HIS A 218 -19.41 -1.52 -6.68
C HIS A 218 -20.66 -2.18 -7.20
#